data_8ad479d771dc07a0dfb7aa43779810ae
#
_entry.id   8ad479d771dc07a0dfb7aa43779810ae
#
_cell.length_a   1.000
_cell.length_b   1.000
_cell.length_c   1.000
_cell.angle_alpha   90.00
_cell.angle_beta   90.00
_cell.angle_gamma   90.00
#
_symmetry.space_group_name_H-M   'P 1'
#
loop_
_entity.id
_entity.type
_entity.pdbx_description
1 polymer ?
#
loop_
_entity_poly.entity_id
_entity_poly.type
_entity_poly.pdbx_seq_one_letter_code
_entity_poly.pdbx_strand_id
1 'polypeptide(L)'
;MHSFTRKLFLYHTALFAGGFGAITVEARTPTGTVSLAYIARLYSMKTKLFGKKVLMENKYNKVEIETNSRRAYINGVMVWLHAPCRKHGNEWTIREVDFKGSMDPILRTYAYAPKRMPRLVVLDPGHGGRDTGSISPKGYKEKEIVLNISYKVKKLLEAKGIRVKMTRTGDTYPNLDVRSTYAYKVGADLFVSIHANAAGASSASGVETFITASSGYDSTNMYGQDQDTFAFKNNTYDAMNSVLGFSIHSNLVKMSKRDDRGLRRARYSVLKHTRCPSVLVECGFLTNPHEESLLNSPSYRELVARGIANGVLGYFTLIKRSLR
;
A
#
# COMPACT_ATOMS: atom_id res chain seq x y z
N MET A 1 -2.57 7.54 -29.97
CA MET A 1 -3.10 7.51 -28.60
C MET A 1 -4.49 6.85 -28.46
N HIS A 2 -5.02 6.17 -29.49
CA HIS A 2 -6.39 5.62 -29.50
C HIS A 2 -6.48 4.08 -29.52
N SER A 3 -5.34 3.38 -29.37
CA SER A 3 -5.34 1.91 -29.56
C SER A 3 -5.37 1.09 -28.24
N PHE A 4 -5.07 1.70 -27.09
CA PHE A 4 -4.93 0.96 -25.84
C PHE A 4 -6.26 0.66 -25.14
N THR A 5 -7.28 1.50 -25.33
CA THR A 5 -8.59 1.38 -24.66
C THR A 5 -9.45 0.25 -25.25
N ARG A 6 -9.32 -0.06 -26.54
CA ARG A 6 -10.12 -1.11 -27.21
C ARG A 6 -9.68 -2.54 -26.88
N LYS A 7 -8.39 -2.79 -26.62
CA LYS A 7 -7.91 -4.17 -26.36
C LYS A 7 -8.26 -4.70 -24.97
N LEU A 8 -8.46 -3.83 -23.98
CA LEU A 8 -8.85 -4.28 -22.63
C LEU A 8 -10.32 -4.67 -22.52
N PHE A 9 -11.18 -4.13 -23.39
CA PHE A 9 -12.61 -4.44 -23.43
C PHE A 9 -12.92 -5.84 -23.99
N LEU A 10 -12.06 -6.38 -24.86
CA LEU A 10 -12.27 -7.67 -25.52
C LEU A 10 -11.89 -8.90 -24.66
N TYR A 11 -11.06 -8.74 -23.66
CA TYR A 11 -10.67 -9.86 -22.78
C TYR A 11 -11.68 -10.19 -21.67
N HIS A 12 -12.66 -9.31 -21.41
CA HIS A 12 -13.68 -9.52 -20.38
C HIS A 12 -14.97 -10.16 -20.89
N THR A 13 -15.17 -10.24 -22.20
CA THR A 13 -16.37 -10.88 -22.80
C THR A 13 -16.24 -12.37 -23.03
N ALA A 14 -15.05 -12.95 -22.94
CA ALA A 14 -14.79 -14.35 -23.26
C ALA A 14 -15.01 -15.34 -22.09
N LEU A 15 -15.32 -14.88 -20.87
CA LEU A 15 -15.47 -15.74 -19.68
C LEU A 15 -16.91 -15.87 -19.15
N PHE A 16 -17.91 -15.33 -19.85
CA PHE A 16 -19.33 -15.50 -19.51
C PHE A 16 -20.14 -15.99 -20.72
N ALA A 17 -19.85 -17.20 -21.21
CA ALA A 17 -20.75 -17.95 -22.06
C ALA A 17 -21.79 -18.67 -21.20
N GLY A 18 -22.76 -17.95 -20.70
CA GLY A 18 -23.94 -18.45 -19.99
C GLY A 18 -25.03 -17.37 -20.03
N GLY A 19 -25.85 -17.41 -21.05
CA GLY A 19 -27.06 -16.69 -21.39
C GLY A 19 -27.57 -15.59 -20.45
N PHE A 20 -27.10 -14.38 -20.63
CA PHE A 20 -27.83 -13.15 -20.34
C PHE A 20 -27.49 -12.13 -21.42
N GLY A 21 -28.53 -11.58 -22.08
CA GLY A 21 -28.38 -10.59 -23.12
C GLY A 21 -27.48 -9.43 -22.71
N ALA A 22 -26.59 -9.02 -23.60
CA ALA A 22 -25.71 -7.88 -23.42
C ALA A 22 -26.52 -6.61 -23.20
N ILE A 23 -26.72 -6.21 -21.95
CA ILE A 23 -27.19 -4.87 -21.62
C ILE A 23 -25.94 -3.98 -21.71
N THR A 24 -25.74 -3.38 -22.88
CA THR A 24 -24.80 -2.26 -23.06
C THR A 24 -25.38 -1.03 -22.34
N VAL A 25 -25.18 -0.93 -21.04
CA VAL A 25 -25.32 0.34 -20.36
C VAL A 25 -24.00 1.08 -20.50
N GLU A 26 -23.87 1.90 -21.54
CA GLU A 26 -22.87 2.95 -21.61
C GLU A 26 -23.17 3.96 -20.49
N ALA A 27 -22.65 3.70 -19.29
CA ALA A 27 -22.56 4.74 -18.29
C ALA A 27 -21.60 5.80 -18.84
N ARG A 28 -22.11 6.96 -19.27
CA ARG A 28 -21.30 8.14 -19.64
C ARG A 28 -20.65 8.69 -18.37
N THR A 29 -19.59 8.02 -17.91
CA THR A 29 -18.73 8.54 -16.84
C THR A 29 -17.71 9.49 -17.45
N PRO A 30 -17.30 10.56 -16.74
CA PRO A 30 -16.23 11.41 -17.22
C PRO A 30 -14.97 10.62 -17.54
N THR A 31 -14.25 11.04 -18.58
CA THR A 31 -12.99 10.38 -18.99
C THR A 31 -12.06 10.18 -17.79
N GLY A 32 -11.52 8.98 -17.64
CA GLY A 32 -10.60 8.62 -16.54
C GLY A 32 -11.29 8.35 -15.19
N THR A 33 -12.61 8.09 -15.20
CA THR A 33 -13.37 7.63 -14.01
C THR A 33 -14.09 6.31 -14.28
N VAL A 34 -14.43 5.60 -13.20
CA VAL A 34 -15.20 4.36 -13.23
C VAL A 34 -16.33 4.43 -12.20
N SER A 35 -17.54 3.94 -12.57
CA SER A 35 -18.67 3.96 -11.63
C SER A 35 -18.56 2.83 -10.61
N LEU A 36 -19.02 3.10 -9.38
CA LEU A 36 -19.06 2.10 -8.32
C LEU A 36 -20.05 0.97 -8.65
N ALA A 37 -21.13 1.27 -9.39
CA ALA A 37 -22.06 0.28 -9.88
C ALA A 37 -21.41 -0.70 -10.86
N TYR A 38 -20.54 -0.22 -11.76
CA TYR A 38 -19.75 -1.08 -12.64
C TYR A 38 -18.79 -1.98 -11.82
N ILE A 39 -18.06 -1.39 -10.85
CA ILE A 39 -17.16 -2.15 -9.98
C ILE A 39 -17.93 -3.24 -9.23
N ALA A 40 -19.09 -2.90 -8.65
CA ALA A 40 -19.90 -3.86 -7.92
C ALA A 40 -20.35 -5.02 -8.81
N ARG A 41 -20.80 -4.74 -10.04
CA ARG A 41 -21.16 -5.80 -11.01
C ARG A 41 -19.97 -6.69 -11.36
N LEU A 42 -18.79 -6.09 -11.60
CA LEU A 42 -17.57 -6.83 -11.96
C LEU A 42 -17.18 -7.87 -10.90
N TYR A 43 -17.44 -7.58 -9.63
CA TYR A 43 -17.12 -8.49 -8.50
C TYR A 43 -18.34 -9.22 -7.94
N SER A 44 -19.52 -9.15 -8.60
CA SER A 44 -20.77 -9.74 -8.10
C SER A 44 -21.08 -9.29 -6.66
N MET A 45 -20.91 -8.00 -6.39
CA MET A 45 -21.16 -7.35 -5.11
C MET A 45 -22.56 -6.73 -5.09
N LYS A 46 -23.26 -6.84 -3.96
CA LYS A 46 -24.45 -6.04 -3.68
C LYS A 46 -24.00 -4.62 -3.30
N THR A 47 -24.77 -3.62 -3.74
CA THR A 47 -24.47 -2.20 -3.50
C THR A 47 -25.56 -1.57 -2.65
N LYS A 48 -25.16 -0.79 -1.66
CA LYS A 48 -26.07 0.00 -0.81
C LYS A 48 -25.42 1.35 -0.46
N LEU A 49 -26.21 2.43 -0.58
CA LEU A 49 -25.82 3.73 0.00
C LEU A 49 -26.27 3.74 1.48
N PHE A 50 -25.33 3.97 2.37
CA PHE A 50 -25.57 4.06 3.81
C PHE A 50 -24.92 5.33 4.36
N GLY A 51 -25.73 6.33 4.69
CA GLY A 51 -25.27 7.66 5.08
C GLY A 51 -24.36 8.26 4.00
N LYS A 52 -23.12 8.58 4.38
CA LYS A 52 -22.10 9.14 3.48
C LYS A 52 -21.18 8.05 2.89
N LYS A 53 -21.58 6.79 2.86
CA LYS A 53 -20.76 5.68 2.33
C LYS A 53 -21.53 4.88 1.30
N VAL A 54 -20.86 4.55 0.19
CA VAL A 54 -21.30 3.49 -0.72
C VAL A 54 -20.66 2.19 -0.25
N LEU A 55 -21.48 1.24 0.16
CA LEU A 55 -21.08 -0.11 0.56
C LEU A 55 -21.25 -1.04 -0.65
N MET A 56 -20.23 -1.79 -0.98
CA MET A 56 -20.22 -2.88 -1.96
C MET A 56 -19.72 -4.15 -1.27
N GLU A 57 -20.50 -5.23 -1.30
CA GLU A 57 -20.10 -6.45 -0.58
C GLU A 57 -20.58 -7.72 -1.27
N ASN A 58 -19.79 -8.78 -1.12
CA ASN A 58 -20.13 -10.16 -1.43
C ASN A 58 -19.63 -11.07 -0.29
N LYS A 59 -19.74 -12.39 -0.43
CA LYS A 59 -19.30 -13.34 0.62
C LYS A 59 -17.80 -13.29 0.95
N TYR A 60 -16.98 -12.66 0.11
CA TYR A 60 -15.52 -12.65 0.27
C TYR A 60 -14.95 -11.29 0.63
N ASN A 61 -15.58 -10.22 0.14
CA ASN A 61 -15.04 -8.88 0.24
C ASN A 61 -16.10 -7.86 0.59
N LYS A 62 -15.69 -6.86 1.38
CA LYS A 62 -16.44 -5.68 1.72
C LYS A 62 -15.65 -4.44 1.34
N VAL A 63 -16.22 -3.59 0.49
CA VAL A 63 -15.63 -2.32 0.07
C VAL A 63 -16.56 -1.19 0.48
N GLU A 64 -16.04 -0.22 1.22
CA GLU A 64 -16.77 0.97 1.63
C GLU A 64 -16.05 2.19 1.07
N ILE A 65 -16.76 3.09 0.40
CA ILE A 65 -16.18 4.32 -0.15
C ILE A 65 -16.96 5.51 0.40
N GLU A 66 -16.28 6.42 1.07
CA GLU A 66 -16.90 7.64 1.56
C GLU A 66 -17.17 8.61 0.40
N THR A 67 -18.42 9.06 0.32
CA THR A 67 -18.83 10.03 -0.70
C THR A 67 -18.21 11.41 -0.43
N ASN A 68 -17.78 12.08 -1.50
CA ASN A 68 -17.09 13.38 -1.43
C ASN A 68 -15.79 13.34 -0.60
N SER A 69 -15.21 12.16 -0.45
CA SER A 69 -14.01 11.90 0.33
C SER A 69 -13.02 11.04 -0.47
N ARG A 70 -11.75 11.09 -0.08
CA ARG A 70 -10.69 10.24 -0.60
C ARG A 70 -10.51 8.95 0.21
N ARG A 71 -11.36 8.70 1.21
CA ARG A 71 -11.27 7.52 2.06
C ARG A 71 -12.09 6.38 1.48
N ALA A 72 -11.42 5.26 1.26
CA ALA A 72 -12.02 3.97 0.96
C ALA A 72 -11.55 2.94 1.99
N TYR A 73 -12.35 1.90 2.21
CA TYR A 73 -12.00 0.79 3.08
C TYR A 73 -12.22 -0.51 2.31
N ILE A 74 -11.20 -1.35 2.29
CA ILE A 74 -11.27 -2.69 1.70
C ILE A 74 -11.10 -3.68 2.84
N ASN A 75 -12.12 -4.49 3.08
CA ASN A 75 -12.13 -5.46 4.19
C ASN A 75 -11.79 -4.80 5.55
N GLY A 76 -12.28 -3.58 5.77
CA GLY A 76 -12.09 -2.81 7.00
C GLY A 76 -10.76 -2.05 7.10
N VAL A 77 -9.89 -2.11 6.12
CA VAL A 77 -8.58 -1.43 6.09
C VAL A 77 -8.67 -0.20 5.21
N MET A 78 -8.21 0.94 5.71
CA MET A 78 -8.26 2.22 4.99
C MET A 78 -7.28 2.25 3.82
N VAL A 79 -7.77 2.73 2.67
CA VAL A 79 -6.97 2.99 1.46
C VAL A 79 -7.31 4.39 0.96
N TRP A 80 -6.28 5.21 0.78
CA TRP A 80 -6.47 6.58 0.28
C TRP A 80 -6.56 6.60 -1.24
N LEU A 81 -7.62 7.23 -1.75
CA LEU A 81 -7.79 7.51 -3.17
C LEU A 81 -6.98 8.75 -3.59
N HIS A 82 -6.58 8.82 -4.85
CA HIS A 82 -5.94 10.02 -5.41
C HIS A 82 -6.90 11.21 -5.46
N ALA A 83 -8.18 10.97 -5.75
CA ALA A 83 -9.20 12.00 -5.79
C ALA A 83 -10.46 11.56 -5.03
N PRO A 84 -11.27 12.53 -4.56
CA PRO A 84 -12.52 12.22 -3.89
C PRO A 84 -13.48 11.44 -4.78
N CYS A 85 -14.19 10.46 -4.20
CA CYS A 85 -15.38 9.87 -4.81
C CYS A 85 -16.42 10.96 -5.07
N ARG A 86 -16.90 11.09 -6.31
CA ARG A 86 -17.84 12.12 -6.72
C ARG A 86 -19.07 11.51 -7.40
N LYS A 87 -20.20 12.24 -7.31
CA LYS A 87 -21.41 11.88 -8.03
C LYS A 87 -21.41 12.57 -9.42
N HIS A 88 -21.60 11.79 -10.46
CA HIS A 88 -21.77 12.24 -11.85
C HIS A 88 -23.09 11.71 -12.38
N GLY A 89 -24.04 12.60 -12.59
CA GLY A 89 -25.42 12.21 -12.84
C GLY A 89 -25.97 11.38 -11.66
N ASN A 90 -26.43 10.17 -11.91
CA ASN A 90 -26.91 9.26 -10.87
C ASN A 90 -25.86 8.29 -10.33
N GLU A 91 -24.62 8.32 -10.87
CA GLU A 91 -23.56 7.37 -10.55
C GLU A 91 -22.52 7.97 -9.62
N TRP A 92 -22.14 7.24 -8.58
CA TRP A 92 -20.93 7.50 -7.81
C TRP A 92 -19.71 6.93 -8.54
N THR A 93 -18.66 7.73 -8.67
CA THR A 93 -17.45 7.37 -9.42
C THR A 93 -16.18 7.61 -8.61
N ILE A 94 -15.14 6.86 -8.93
CA ILE A 94 -13.76 7.09 -8.50
C ILE A 94 -12.86 7.23 -9.72
N ARG A 95 -11.64 7.71 -9.55
CA ARG A 95 -10.66 7.72 -10.64
C ARG A 95 -10.30 6.30 -11.07
N GLU A 96 -10.13 6.12 -12.37
CA GLU A 96 -9.74 4.83 -12.94
C GLU A 96 -8.40 4.32 -12.39
N VAL A 97 -7.46 5.23 -12.10
CA VAL A 97 -6.17 4.93 -11.46
C VAL A 97 -6.36 4.34 -10.07
N ASP A 98 -7.34 4.80 -9.28
CA ASP A 98 -7.65 4.26 -7.96
C ASP A 98 -8.23 2.85 -8.05
N PHE A 99 -9.07 2.61 -9.05
CA PHE A 99 -9.58 1.28 -9.34
C PHE A 99 -8.45 0.33 -9.80
N LYS A 100 -7.77 0.66 -10.90
CA LYS A 100 -6.74 -0.18 -11.53
C LYS A 100 -5.45 -0.30 -10.72
N GLY A 101 -5.06 0.77 -10.04
CA GLY A 101 -3.79 0.82 -9.29
C GLY A 101 -3.91 0.37 -7.83
N SER A 102 -5.11 0.33 -7.25
CA SER A 102 -5.30 -0.04 -5.85
C SER A 102 -6.35 -1.13 -5.66
N MET A 103 -7.61 -0.84 -5.99
CA MET A 103 -8.73 -1.69 -5.62
C MET A 103 -8.69 -3.04 -6.35
N ASP A 104 -8.58 -3.04 -7.67
CA ASP A 104 -8.55 -4.27 -8.47
C ASP A 104 -7.37 -5.19 -8.12
N PRO A 105 -6.11 -4.70 -7.96
CA PRO A 105 -5.01 -5.54 -7.54
C PRO A 105 -5.22 -6.20 -6.17
N ILE A 106 -5.81 -5.49 -5.21
CA ILE A 106 -6.09 -6.00 -3.87
C ILE A 106 -7.19 -7.08 -3.92
N LEU A 107 -8.28 -6.83 -4.66
CA LEU A 107 -9.42 -7.74 -4.76
C LEU A 107 -9.15 -8.94 -5.67
N ARG A 108 -8.26 -8.80 -6.64
CA ARG A 108 -8.00 -9.77 -7.72
C ARG A 108 -6.50 -9.99 -7.95
N THR A 109 -5.76 -10.19 -6.87
CA THR A 109 -4.28 -10.32 -6.88
C THR A 109 -3.78 -11.27 -7.95
N TYR A 110 -4.49 -12.37 -8.22
CA TYR A 110 -4.08 -13.37 -9.21
C TYR A 110 -3.91 -12.81 -10.64
N ALA A 111 -4.64 -11.74 -10.99
CA ALA A 111 -4.53 -11.09 -12.29
C ALA A 111 -3.24 -10.28 -12.48
N TYR A 112 -2.54 -9.98 -11.40
CA TYR A 112 -1.36 -9.12 -11.37
C TYR A 112 -0.12 -9.83 -10.83
N ALA A 113 -0.28 -11.02 -10.28
CA ALA A 113 0.78 -11.76 -9.62
C ALA A 113 1.95 -12.06 -10.58
N PRO A 114 3.19 -11.99 -10.11
CA PRO A 114 4.35 -12.36 -10.88
C PRO A 114 4.31 -13.87 -11.19
N LYS A 115 4.92 -14.27 -12.33
CA LYS A 115 4.97 -15.68 -12.78
C LYS A 115 5.87 -16.59 -11.92
N ARG A 116 6.50 -16.07 -10.89
CA ARG A 116 7.38 -16.83 -9.99
C ARG A 116 7.22 -16.37 -8.54
N MET A 117 7.52 -17.28 -7.62
CA MET A 117 7.56 -16.96 -6.19
C MET A 117 8.68 -15.98 -5.86
N PRO A 118 8.42 -14.94 -5.06
CA PRO A 118 9.46 -14.11 -4.47
C PRO A 118 10.37 -14.97 -3.56
N ARG A 119 11.67 -14.61 -3.45
CA ARG A 119 12.66 -15.36 -2.67
C ARG A 119 13.50 -14.50 -1.75
N LEU A 120 13.67 -13.21 -2.11
CA LEU A 120 14.54 -12.29 -1.39
C LEU A 120 13.79 -11.01 -1.03
N VAL A 121 13.75 -10.72 0.27
CA VAL A 121 13.24 -9.46 0.82
C VAL A 121 14.41 -8.60 1.23
N VAL A 122 14.44 -7.34 0.82
CA VAL A 122 15.33 -6.34 1.37
C VAL A 122 14.55 -5.50 2.39
N LEU A 123 15.03 -5.48 3.63
CA LEU A 123 14.57 -4.56 4.67
C LEU A 123 15.48 -3.34 4.68
N ASP A 124 14.87 -2.18 4.75
CA ASP A 124 15.58 -0.91 4.81
C ASP A 124 15.26 -0.20 6.12
N PRO A 125 16.09 -0.38 7.19
CA PRO A 125 15.95 0.40 8.39
C PRO A 125 16.25 1.87 8.06
N GLY A 126 15.25 2.76 8.20
CA GLY A 126 15.41 4.18 7.90
C GLY A 126 16.55 4.83 8.67
N HIS A 127 17.08 5.95 8.16
CA HIS A 127 18.11 6.75 8.81
C HIS A 127 19.42 5.96 9.12
N GLY A 128 20.21 6.44 10.11
CA GLY A 128 21.45 5.79 10.54
C GLY A 128 22.66 6.74 10.51
N GLY A 129 23.71 6.42 11.25
CA GLY A 129 24.91 7.24 11.37
C GLY A 129 24.58 8.67 11.81
N ARG A 130 24.99 9.65 11.01
CA ARG A 130 24.72 11.09 11.26
C ARG A 130 23.23 11.49 11.16
N ASP A 131 22.41 10.72 10.47
CA ASP A 131 20.97 10.93 10.34
C ASP A 131 20.27 10.16 11.47
N THR A 132 19.80 10.89 12.48
CA THR A 132 19.08 10.29 13.61
C THR A 132 17.66 9.89 13.28
N GLY A 133 17.10 10.40 12.18
CA GLY A 133 15.66 10.48 12.00
C GLY A 133 15.02 11.38 13.04
N SER A 134 13.76 11.16 13.31
CA SER A 134 13.02 11.85 14.35
C SER A 134 13.61 11.56 15.73
N ILE A 135 13.58 12.57 16.61
CA ILE A 135 13.94 12.44 18.02
C ILE A 135 12.68 12.66 18.84
N SER A 136 12.37 11.73 19.72
CA SER A 136 11.21 11.83 20.60
C SER A 136 11.41 12.88 21.70
N PRO A 137 10.36 13.32 22.41
CA PRO A 137 10.48 14.21 23.57
C PRO A 137 11.42 13.70 24.66
N LYS A 138 11.55 12.38 24.82
CA LYS A 138 12.48 11.75 25.79
C LYS A 138 13.85 11.42 25.22
N GLY A 139 14.15 11.86 23.98
CA GLY A 139 15.46 11.69 23.37
C GLY A 139 15.68 10.36 22.63
N TYR A 140 14.66 9.50 22.47
CA TYR A 140 14.78 8.28 21.67
C TYR A 140 14.90 8.62 20.20
N LYS A 141 15.87 7.99 19.52
CA LYS A 141 16.15 8.23 18.10
C LYS A 141 15.46 7.20 17.22
N GLU A 142 14.82 7.66 16.16
CA GLU A 142 14.14 6.81 15.19
C GLU A 142 15.07 5.72 14.64
N LYS A 143 16.29 6.08 14.23
CA LYS A 143 17.29 5.15 13.66
C LYS A 143 17.53 3.88 14.48
N GLU A 144 17.47 3.97 15.80
CA GLU A 144 17.70 2.85 16.73
C GLU A 144 16.47 1.95 16.83
N ILE A 145 15.28 2.57 16.91
CA ILE A 145 14.01 1.87 17.00
C ILE A 145 13.76 1.06 15.73
N VAL A 146 13.91 1.69 14.55
CA VAL A 146 13.63 1.02 13.28
C VAL A 146 14.66 -0.06 12.94
N LEU A 147 15.91 0.09 13.35
CA LEU A 147 16.92 -0.96 13.23
C LEU A 147 16.55 -2.19 14.07
N ASN A 148 16.10 -1.97 15.31
CA ASN A 148 15.65 -3.05 16.20
C ASN A 148 14.42 -3.77 15.63
N ILE A 149 13.41 -3.03 15.15
CA ILE A 149 12.23 -3.60 14.49
C ILE A 149 12.65 -4.42 13.26
N SER A 150 13.54 -3.90 12.43
CA SER A 150 14.02 -4.57 11.22
C SER A 150 14.71 -5.90 11.52
N TYR A 151 15.53 -5.97 12.56
CA TYR A 151 16.13 -7.23 13.00
C TYR A 151 15.09 -8.27 13.43
N LYS A 152 14.05 -7.82 14.15
CA LYS A 152 12.94 -8.71 14.54
C LYS A 152 12.17 -9.21 13.31
N VAL A 153 11.87 -8.33 12.35
CA VAL A 153 11.24 -8.72 11.06
C VAL A 153 12.11 -9.74 10.32
N LYS A 154 13.42 -9.45 10.19
CA LYS A 154 14.39 -10.38 9.58
C LYS A 154 14.32 -11.76 10.21
N LYS A 155 14.44 -11.86 11.53
CA LYS A 155 14.37 -13.12 12.27
C LYS A 155 13.07 -13.89 12.00
N LEU A 156 11.92 -13.19 11.99
CA LEU A 156 10.62 -13.81 11.75
C LEU A 156 10.48 -14.35 10.31
N LEU A 157 10.98 -13.63 9.32
CA LEU A 157 10.93 -14.05 7.92
C LEU A 157 11.91 -15.20 7.63
N GLU A 158 13.14 -15.14 8.17
CA GLU A 158 14.13 -16.20 8.01
C GLU A 158 13.69 -17.52 8.65
N ALA A 159 13.01 -17.45 9.80
CA ALA A 159 12.38 -18.62 10.42
C ALA A 159 11.28 -19.29 9.57
N LYS A 160 10.83 -18.60 8.50
CA LYS A 160 9.89 -19.14 7.48
C LYS A 160 10.58 -19.48 6.16
N GLY A 161 11.90 -19.53 6.13
CA GLY A 161 12.70 -19.89 4.96
C GLY A 161 12.82 -18.78 3.91
N ILE A 162 12.46 -17.54 4.23
CA ILE A 162 12.60 -16.40 3.33
C ILE A 162 13.97 -15.77 3.52
N ARG A 163 14.70 -15.59 2.41
CA ARG A 163 16.00 -14.90 2.44
C ARG A 163 15.79 -13.40 2.68
N VAL A 164 16.55 -12.84 3.62
CA VAL A 164 16.45 -11.43 3.97
C VAL A 164 17.83 -10.78 3.93
N LYS A 165 17.93 -9.63 3.27
CA LYS A 165 19.07 -8.72 3.34
C LYS A 165 18.61 -7.38 3.93
N MET A 166 19.52 -6.61 4.47
CA MET A 166 19.25 -5.29 5.05
C MET A 166 20.17 -4.26 4.39
N THR A 167 19.66 -3.03 4.19
CA THR A 167 20.45 -1.92 3.65
C THR A 167 21.52 -1.45 4.62
N ARG A 168 21.28 -1.60 5.92
CA ARG A 168 22.25 -1.45 7.01
C ARG A 168 21.99 -2.44 8.13
N THR A 169 23.06 -2.87 8.79
CA THR A 169 23.03 -3.79 9.93
C THR A 169 23.67 -3.16 11.18
N GLY A 170 24.00 -1.89 11.16
CA GLY A 170 24.56 -1.12 12.24
C GLY A 170 24.15 0.34 12.13
N ASP A 171 24.81 1.18 12.93
CA ASP A 171 24.60 2.63 12.90
C ASP A 171 25.43 3.30 11.79
N THR A 172 25.11 2.93 10.54
CA THR A 172 25.69 3.50 9.32
C THR A 172 24.62 4.24 8.52
N TYR A 173 25.04 5.21 7.68
CA TYR A 173 24.16 6.01 6.84
C TYR A 173 24.35 5.68 5.36
N PRO A 174 23.68 4.67 4.80
CA PRO A 174 23.54 4.58 3.35
C PRO A 174 22.61 5.70 2.88
N ASN A 175 23.05 6.49 1.89
CA ASN A 175 22.19 7.53 1.34
C ASN A 175 20.98 6.94 0.61
N LEU A 176 19.98 7.77 0.24
CA LEU A 176 18.71 7.34 -0.30
C LEU A 176 18.86 6.55 -1.61
N ASP A 177 19.78 6.97 -2.49
CA ASP A 177 20.05 6.29 -3.76
C ASP A 177 20.73 4.94 -3.56
N VAL A 178 21.62 4.84 -2.57
CA VAL A 178 22.26 3.57 -2.22
C VAL A 178 21.24 2.55 -1.72
N ARG A 179 20.23 2.97 -0.94
CA ARG A 179 19.17 2.06 -0.43
C ARG A 179 18.38 1.41 -1.56
N SER A 180 17.84 2.20 -2.48
CA SER A 180 17.07 1.70 -3.64
C SER A 180 17.96 0.91 -4.63
N THR A 181 19.18 1.38 -4.89
CA THR A 181 20.16 0.71 -5.74
C THR A 181 20.63 -0.62 -5.15
N TYR A 182 20.80 -0.70 -3.83
CA TYR A 182 21.16 -1.95 -3.16
C TYR A 182 20.13 -3.04 -3.41
N ALA A 183 18.83 -2.73 -3.28
CA ALA A 183 17.77 -3.68 -3.56
C ALA A 183 17.88 -4.26 -4.98
N TYR A 184 18.14 -3.41 -5.96
CA TYR A 184 18.35 -3.84 -7.35
C TYR A 184 19.61 -4.70 -7.51
N LYS A 185 20.75 -4.26 -6.96
CA LYS A 185 22.04 -4.97 -7.07
C LYS A 185 22.01 -6.38 -6.49
N VAL A 186 21.23 -6.60 -5.42
CA VAL A 186 21.11 -7.92 -4.80
C VAL A 186 20.00 -8.77 -5.39
N GLY A 187 19.25 -8.25 -6.37
CA GLY A 187 18.12 -8.94 -7.00
C GLY A 187 16.95 -9.15 -6.04
N ALA A 188 16.59 -8.10 -5.29
CA ALA A 188 15.45 -8.15 -4.37
C ALA A 188 14.15 -8.38 -5.13
N ASP A 189 13.30 -9.26 -4.58
CA ASP A 189 11.93 -9.45 -5.05
C ASP A 189 10.95 -8.51 -4.34
N LEU A 190 11.26 -8.07 -3.13
CA LEU A 190 10.51 -7.08 -2.35
C LEU A 190 11.45 -6.14 -1.61
N PHE A 191 11.01 -4.90 -1.43
CA PHE A 191 11.69 -3.90 -0.63
C PHE A 191 10.74 -3.31 0.41
N VAL A 192 11.14 -3.33 1.68
CA VAL A 192 10.35 -2.83 2.81
C VAL A 192 11.19 -1.86 3.62
N SER A 193 10.92 -0.56 3.48
CA SER A 193 11.52 0.49 4.31
C SER A 193 10.72 0.64 5.61
N ILE A 194 11.41 0.77 6.74
CA ILE A 194 10.81 0.78 8.08
C ILE A 194 11.20 2.08 8.78
N HIS A 195 10.19 2.84 9.20
CA HIS A 195 10.27 4.17 9.77
C HIS A 195 9.39 4.33 11.01
N ALA A 196 9.57 5.40 11.74
CA ALA A 196 8.68 5.87 12.80
C ALA A 196 8.43 7.37 12.60
N ASN A 197 7.22 7.71 12.29
CA ASN A 197 6.78 9.03 11.86
C ASN A 197 6.98 10.12 12.92
N ALA A 198 6.95 11.35 12.47
CA ALA A 198 6.91 12.55 13.32
C ALA A 198 5.91 13.55 12.77
N ALA A 199 5.28 14.31 13.65
CA ALA A 199 4.42 15.42 13.28
C ALA A 199 4.62 16.60 14.23
N GLY A 200 4.33 17.82 13.74
CA GLY A 200 4.34 19.00 14.60
C GLY A 200 3.26 18.95 15.69
N ALA A 201 2.14 18.29 15.44
CA ALA A 201 1.11 18.06 16.44
C ALA A 201 1.41 16.79 17.24
N SER A 202 1.62 16.93 18.53
CA SER A 202 1.87 15.80 19.46
C SER A 202 0.67 14.85 19.60
N SER A 203 -0.51 15.25 19.17
CA SER A 203 -1.71 14.41 19.13
C SER A 203 -1.76 13.47 17.92
N ALA A 204 -0.89 13.65 16.91
CA ALA A 204 -0.83 12.74 15.77
C ALA A 204 -0.44 11.33 16.22
N SER A 205 -1.22 10.33 15.84
CA SER A 205 -1.05 8.93 16.25
C SER A 205 -1.46 7.97 15.14
N GLY A 206 -1.05 6.70 15.25
CA GLY A 206 -1.46 5.63 14.36
C GLY A 206 -0.36 5.16 13.41
N VAL A 207 -0.67 4.18 12.59
CA VAL A 207 0.24 3.59 11.63
C VAL A 207 -0.16 3.92 10.20
N GLU A 208 0.83 4.11 9.34
CA GLU A 208 0.66 4.39 7.92
C GLU A 208 1.53 3.44 7.09
N THR A 209 1.11 3.15 5.87
CA THR A 209 1.98 2.47 4.90
C THR A 209 1.94 3.22 3.58
N PHE A 210 3.10 3.52 3.04
CA PHE A 210 3.24 4.26 1.80
C PHE A 210 3.74 3.36 0.67
N ILE A 211 3.17 3.57 -0.51
CA ILE A 211 3.65 3.06 -1.79
C ILE A 211 3.91 4.22 -2.73
N THR A 212 4.58 4.00 -3.84
CA THR A 212 4.86 5.06 -4.83
C THR A 212 3.55 5.65 -5.36
N ALA A 213 3.48 6.97 -5.45
CA ALA A 213 2.34 7.64 -6.08
C ALA A 213 2.29 7.31 -7.58
N SER A 214 1.09 7.08 -8.09
CA SER A 214 0.90 6.75 -9.50
C SER A 214 1.30 7.91 -10.40
N SER A 215 1.83 7.60 -11.59
CA SER A 215 2.20 8.61 -12.58
C SER A 215 1.01 9.48 -12.96
N GLY A 216 1.21 10.80 -13.04
CA GLY A 216 0.19 11.78 -13.38
C GLY A 216 -0.73 12.18 -12.21
N TYR A 217 -0.47 11.70 -10.97
CA TYR A 217 -1.30 12.00 -9.80
C TYR A 217 -0.45 12.42 -8.61
N ASP A 218 -0.98 13.32 -7.78
CA ASP A 218 -0.31 13.78 -6.58
C ASP A 218 -0.13 12.65 -5.54
N SER A 219 0.84 12.84 -4.66
CA SER A 219 0.95 12.10 -3.41
C SER A 219 -0.31 12.32 -2.55
N THR A 220 -0.74 11.29 -1.82
CA THR A 220 -1.99 11.40 -1.05
C THR A 220 -1.90 12.35 0.14
N ASN A 221 -0.70 12.66 0.59
CA ASN A 221 -0.42 13.65 1.65
C ASN A 221 -0.10 15.05 1.13
N MET A 222 0.02 15.23 -0.21
CA MET A 222 0.37 16.49 -0.87
C MET A 222 -0.67 16.90 -1.92
N TYR A 223 -1.94 16.54 -1.73
CA TYR A 223 -3.00 16.74 -2.72
C TYR A 223 -3.05 18.17 -3.27
N GLY A 224 -2.91 18.29 -4.59
CA GLY A 224 -2.85 19.57 -5.31
C GLY A 224 -1.54 20.33 -5.14
N GLN A 225 -0.49 19.75 -4.56
CA GLN A 225 0.76 20.43 -4.22
C GLN A 225 2.02 19.76 -4.78
N ASP A 226 1.92 18.56 -5.37
CA ASP A 226 3.08 17.90 -5.97
C ASP A 226 3.53 18.64 -7.23
N GLN A 227 4.79 19.07 -7.26
CA GLN A 227 5.40 19.71 -8.43
C GLN A 227 5.83 18.69 -9.49
N ASP A 228 5.92 17.41 -9.13
CA ASP A 228 6.50 16.35 -9.93
C ASP A 228 5.61 15.10 -9.92
N THR A 229 4.84 14.93 -11.00
CA THR A 229 3.87 13.81 -11.13
C THR A 229 4.26 12.81 -12.22
N PHE A 230 5.44 12.89 -12.82
CA PHE A 230 5.84 11.93 -13.85
C PHE A 230 6.10 10.51 -13.34
N ALA A 231 6.29 9.58 -14.27
CA ALA A 231 6.54 8.19 -13.98
C ALA A 231 7.95 7.97 -13.43
N PHE A 232 8.03 7.20 -12.36
CA PHE A 232 9.26 6.66 -11.81
C PHE A 232 9.39 5.17 -12.12
N LYS A 233 10.60 4.62 -11.95
CA LYS A 233 10.86 3.19 -12.22
C LYS A 233 9.95 2.26 -11.43
N ASN A 234 9.61 2.63 -10.22
CA ASN A 234 8.76 1.82 -9.34
C ASN A 234 7.29 1.80 -9.78
N ASN A 235 6.82 2.74 -10.60
CA ASN A 235 5.44 2.71 -11.11
C ASN A 235 5.14 1.47 -11.98
N THR A 236 6.15 0.80 -12.51
CA THR A 236 5.99 -0.51 -13.16
C THR A 236 5.35 -1.54 -12.22
N TYR A 237 5.47 -1.35 -10.91
CA TYR A 237 4.98 -2.26 -9.87
C TYR A 237 3.76 -1.74 -9.13
N ASP A 238 3.07 -0.69 -9.59
CA ASP A 238 1.97 -0.02 -8.88
C ASP A 238 0.91 -1.01 -8.34
N ALA A 239 0.50 -1.98 -9.16
CA ALA A 239 -0.45 -3.01 -8.74
C ALA A 239 0.09 -3.86 -7.59
N MET A 240 1.34 -4.33 -7.70
CA MET A 240 1.94 -5.21 -6.70
C MET A 240 2.43 -4.45 -5.47
N ASN A 241 2.76 -3.15 -5.60
CA ASN A 241 2.95 -2.25 -4.48
C ASN A 241 1.67 -2.18 -3.63
N SER A 242 0.51 -2.05 -4.28
CA SER A 242 -0.79 -1.98 -3.60
C SER A 242 -1.12 -3.29 -2.87
N VAL A 243 -0.85 -4.44 -3.47
CA VAL A 243 -1.05 -5.75 -2.83
C VAL A 243 -0.12 -5.92 -1.63
N LEU A 244 1.17 -5.59 -1.78
CA LEU A 244 2.16 -5.68 -0.71
C LEU A 244 1.83 -4.70 0.43
N GLY A 245 1.57 -3.44 0.07
CA GLY A 245 1.24 -2.39 1.02
C GLY A 245 -0.03 -2.71 1.81
N PHE A 246 -1.08 -3.16 1.14
CA PHE A 246 -2.33 -3.56 1.78
C PHE A 246 -2.13 -4.76 2.73
N SER A 247 -1.39 -5.77 2.29
CA SER A 247 -1.10 -6.94 3.12
C SER A 247 -0.31 -6.57 4.38
N ILE A 248 0.73 -5.72 4.25
CA ILE A 248 1.51 -5.26 5.40
C ILE A 248 0.66 -4.36 6.29
N HIS A 249 -0.02 -3.36 5.73
CA HIS A 249 -0.80 -2.39 6.50
C HIS A 249 -1.92 -3.06 7.30
N SER A 250 -2.68 -3.96 6.68
CA SER A 250 -3.75 -4.73 7.34
C SER A 250 -3.23 -5.51 8.55
N ASN A 251 -2.09 -6.19 8.41
CA ASN A 251 -1.50 -6.94 9.50
C ASN A 251 -0.88 -6.03 10.57
N LEU A 252 -0.30 -4.90 10.16
CA LEU A 252 0.27 -3.92 11.09
C LEU A 252 -0.82 -3.31 11.98
N VAL A 253 -1.93 -2.83 11.41
CA VAL A 253 -3.09 -2.31 12.17
C VAL A 253 -3.61 -3.38 13.15
N LYS A 254 -3.81 -4.61 12.66
CA LYS A 254 -4.29 -5.73 13.48
C LYS A 254 -3.38 -6.04 14.67
N MET A 255 -2.07 -6.04 14.47
CA MET A 255 -1.10 -6.42 15.49
C MET A 255 -0.78 -5.27 16.45
N SER A 256 -0.59 -4.06 15.94
CA SER A 256 -0.25 -2.88 16.74
C SER A 256 -1.43 -2.35 17.53
N LYS A 257 -2.65 -2.60 17.05
CA LYS A 257 -3.91 -2.02 17.56
C LYS A 257 -3.86 -0.50 17.65
N ARG A 258 -3.17 0.12 16.70
CA ARG A 258 -3.11 1.58 16.55
C ARG A 258 -4.11 2.03 15.51
N ASP A 259 -4.37 3.34 15.52
CA ASP A 259 -5.27 3.97 14.56
C ASP A 259 -4.81 3.68 13.14
N ASP A 260 -5.77 3.27 12.31
CA ASP A 260 -5.57 3.03 10.90
C ASP A 260 -5.56 4.38 10.16
N ARG A 261 -4.37 4.83 9.73
CA ARG A 261 -4.20 6.03 8.92
C ARG A 261 -4.13 5.73 7.42
N GLY A 262 -4.19 4.48 7.06
CA GLY A 262 -4.39 3.97 5.71
C GLY A 262 -3.14 3.62 4.92
N LEU A 263 -3.39 2.87 3.86
CA LEU A 263 -2.46 2.71 2.76
C LEU A 263 -2.48 3.99 1.92
N ARG A 264 -1.31 4.63 1.80
CA ARG A 264 -1.09 5.94 1.20
C ARG A 264 -0.12 5.86 0.03
N ARG A 265 -0.03 6.94 -0.71
CA ARG A 265 0.89 7.08 -1.83
C ARG A 265 1.75 8.31 -1.69
N ALA A 266 3.07 8.16 -1.87
CA ALA A 266 4.02 9.27 -1.83
C ALA A 266 5.23 9.00 -2.73
N ARG A 267 5.97 10.07 -3.11
CA ARG A 267 7.18 9.98 -3.94
C ARG A 267 8.44 9.95 -3.09
N TYR A 268 8.45 9.11 -2.05
CA TYR A 268 9.66 8.94 -1.26
C TYR A 268 10.82 8.42 -2.10
N SER A 269 11.99 9.04 -1.96
CA SER A 269 13.17 8.74 -2.78
C SER A 269 13.58 7.27 -2.71
N VAL A 270 13.46 6.64 -1.54
CA VAL A 270 13.77 5.23 -1.34
C VAL A 270 12.83 4.29 -2.09
N LEU A 271 11.59 4.74 -2.42
CA LEU A 271 10.62 3.93 -3.15
C LEU A 271 10.68 4.16 -4.65
N LYS A 272 10.65 5.42 -5.10
CA LYS A 272 10.45 5.78 -6.51
C LYS A 272 11.48 5.20 -7.48
N HIS A 273 12.66 4.82 -6.98
CA HIS A 273 13.75 4.27 -7.80
C HIS A 273 13.94 2.75 -7.67
N THR A 274 13.20 2.07 -6.79
CA THR A 274 13.27 0.61 -6.67
C THR A 274 12.73 -0.08 -7.93
N ARG A 275 13.22 -1.31 -8.16
CA ARG A 275 12.81 -2.14 -9.31
C ARG A 275 12.18 -3.46 -8.87
N CYS A 276 11.42 -3.40 -7.82
CA CYS A 276 10.58 -4.48 -7.29
C CYS A 276 9.41 -3.85 -6.51
N PRO A 277 8.37 -4.61 -6.17
CA PRO A 277 7.33 -4.15 -5.26
C PRO A 277 7.93 -3.61 -3.97
N SER A 278 7.54 -2.39 -3.59
CA SER A 278 8.17 -1.65 -2.50
C SER A 278 7.17 -0.86 -1.67
N VAL A 279 7.45 -0.80 -0.37
CA VAL A 279 6.65 -0.07 0.61
C VAL A 279 7.54 0.64 1.63
N LEU A 280 7.01 1.72 2.22
CA LEU A 280 7.54 2.35 3.42
C LEU A 280 6.48 2.26 4.52
N VAL A 281 6.88 1.77 5.67
CA VAL A 281 6.00 1.51 6.82
C VAL A 281 6.34 2.48 7.93
N GLU A 282 5.37 3.28 8.34
CA GLU A 282 5.42 4.14 9.51
C GLU A 282 4.78 3.42 10.70
N CYS A 283 5.62 3.05 11.66
CA CYS A 283 5.26 2.16 12.78
C CYS A 283 4.54 2.88 13.93
N GLY A 284 4.31 4.16 13.83
CA GLY A 284 3.74 5.05 14.84
C GLY A 284 4.43 6.42 14.82
N PHE A 285 3.94 7.36 15.60
CA PHE A 285 4.47 8.72 15.69
C PHE A 285 5.39 8.88 16.90
N LEU A 286 6.68 9.04 16.66
CA LEU A 286 7.67 9.16 17.73
C LEU A 286 7.52 10.47 18.53
N THR A 287 6.86 11.48 17.94
CA THR A 287 6.54 12.76 18.60
C THR A 287 5.27 12.70 19.46
N ASN A 288 4.51 11.60 19.42
CA ASN A 288 3.36 11.39 20.29
C ASN A 288 3.82 10.73 21.61
N PRO A 289 3.58 11.31 22.81
CA PRO A 289 4.09 10.77 24.08
C PRO A 289 3.64 9.34 24.40
N HIS A 290 2.42 8.96 23.99
CA HIS A 290 1.93 7.60 24.19
C HIS A 290 2.64 6.62 23.24
N GLU A 291 2.73 6.96 21.93
CA GLU A 291 3.38 6.10 20.95
C GLU A 291 4.89 6.04 21.12
N GLU A 292 5.52 7.12 21.59
CA GLU A 292 6.91 7.11 22.05
C GLU A 292 7.16 6.00 23.09
N SER A 293 6.32 5.94 24.13
CA SER A 293 6.42 4.90 25.15
C SER A 293 6.24 3.50 24.56
N LEU A 294 5.30 3.32 23.65
CA LEU A 294 5.07 2.05 22.95
C LEU A 294 6.28 1.68 22.09
N LEU A 295 6.74 2.57 21.22
CA LEU A 295 7.88 2.34 20.31
C LEU A 295 9.19 2.06 21.08
N ASN A 296 9.32 2.59 22.30
CA ASN A 296 10.44 2.25 23.17
C ASN A 296 10.29 0.88 23.88
N SER A 297 9.07 0.32 23.93
CA SER A 297 8.82 -1.00 24.53
C SER A 297 9.27 -2.15 23.62
N PRO A 298 10.12 -3.08 24.13
CA PRO A 298 10.52 -4.27 23.38
C PRO A 298 9.35 -5.15 22.93
N SER A 299 8.30 -5.25 23.75
CA SER A 299 7.08 -6.05 23.46
C SER A 299 6.27 -5.41 22.32
N TYR A 300 6.11 -4.09 22.32
CA TYR A 300 5.41 -3.41 21.23
C TYR A 300 6.20 -3.49 19.91
N ARG A 301 7.52 -3.30 19.95
CA ARG A 301 8.37 -3.50 18.75
C ARG A 301 8.27 -4.92 18.20
N GLU A 302 8.05 -5.93 19.06
CA GLU A 302 7.77 -7.29 18.62
C GLU A 302 6.41 -7.40 17.91
N LEU A 303 5.35 -6.74 18.41
CA LEU A 303 4.02 -6.72 17.76
C LEU A 303 4.10 -6.04 16.38
N VAL A 304 4.78 -4.90 16.29
CA VAL A 304 5.02 -4.21 15.02
C VAL A 304 5.77 -5.11 14.03
N ALA A 305 6.85 -5.73 14.48
CA ALA A 305 7.64 -6.64 13.64
C ALA A 305 6.81 -7.83 13.15
N ARG A 306 5.96 -8.43 14.01
CA ARG A 306 5.03 -9.49 13.62
C ARG A 306 4.00 -8.98 12.60
N GLY A 307 3.49 -7.76 12.76
CA GLY A 307 2.59 -7.13 11.80
C GLY A 307 3.22 -7.05 10.41
N ILE A 308 4.43 -6.51 10.31
CA ILE A 308 5.17 -6.39 9.06
C ILE A 308 5.49 -7.77 8.47
N ALA A 309 6.04 -8.68 9.28
CA ALA A 309 6.40 -10.03 8.82
C ALA A 309 5.18 -10.82 8.34
N ASN A 310 4.07 -10.79 9.09
CA ASN A 310 2.81 -11.44 8.67
C ASN A 310 2.25 -10.84 7.38
N GLY A 311 2.38 -9.54 7.18
CA GLY A 311 2.01 -8.89 5.94
C GLY A 311 2.83 -9.36 4.73
N VAL A 312 4.16 -9.48 4.88
CA VAL A 312 5.04 -10.06 3.86
C VAL A 312 4.65 -11.52 3.59
N LEU A 313 4.43 -12.34 4.62
CA LEU A 313 3.99 -13.74 4.47
C LEU A 313 2.61 -13.85 3.82
N GLY A 314 1.70 -12.92 4.12
CA GLY A 314 0.39 -12.80 3.47
C GLY A 314 0.54 -12.57 1.97
N TYR A 315 1.40 -11.62 1.58
CA TYR A 315 1.74 -11.38 0.18
C TYR A 315 2.28 -12.65 -0.51
N PHE A 316 3.24 -13.36 0.11
CA PHE A 316 3.75 -14.63 -0.43
C PHE A 316 2.65 -15.68 -0.61
N THR A 317 1.71 -15.75 0.34
CA THR A 317 0.56 -16.66 0.26
C THR A 317 -0.35 -16.33 -0.91
N LEU A 318 -0.62 -15.04 -1.16
CA LEU A 318 -1.42 -14.59 -2.31
C LEU A 318 -0.74 -14.97 -3.63
N ILE A 319 0.57 -14.71 -3.76
CA ILE A 319 1.32 -15.09 -4.96
C ILE A 319 1.32 -16.61 -5.17
N LYS A 320 1.55 -17.38 -4.11
CA LYS A 320 1.52 -18.86 -4.20
C LYS A 320 0.17 -19.41 -4.69
N ARG A 321 -0.94 -18.78 -4.26
CA ARG A 321 -2.29 -19.15 -4.73
C ARG A 321 -2.51 -18.79 -6.19
N SER A 322 -1.92 -17.69 -6.65
CA SER A 322 -2.04 -17.20 -8.04
C SER A 322 -1.21 -18.02 -9.04
N LEU A 323 -0.26 -18.82 -8.57
CA LEU A 323 0.60 -19.69 -9.39
C LEU A 323 0.09 -21.13 -9.49
N ARG A 324 -1.02 -21.45 -8.83
CA ARG A 324 -1.72 -22.74 -8.91
C ARG A 324 -2.84 -22.68 -9.95
#